data_c489c19eeee6cbb1334dbc3388d79dce
#
_entry.id   c489c19eeee6cbb1334dbc3388d79dce
#
_cell.length_a   1.000
_cell.length_b   1.000
_cell.length_c   1.000
_cell.angle_alpha   90.00
_cell.angle_beta   90.00
_cell.angle_gamma   90.00
#
_symmetry.space_group_name_H-M   'P 1'
#
loop_
_entity.id
_entity.type
_entity.pdbx_description
1 polymer ?
#
loop_
_entity_poly.entity_id
_entity_poly.type
_entity_poly.pdbx_seq_one_letter_code
_entity_poly.pdbx_strand_id
1 'polypeptide(L)'
;MYLAWYDPDRRRPAHRKLADAVAAYTEKFGRTPAQCLTHRQEAEQILATADRPSLSIKAVAFIPRNTFYVGESDAEESDAIAA
;
A
#
# COMPACT_ATOMS: atom_id res chain seq x y z
N MET A 1 -4.67 6.00 9.62
CA MET A 1 -3.55 5.28 10.26
C MET A 1 -2.90 4.35 9.24
N TYR A 2 -1.60 4.41 9.14
CA TYR A 2 -0.86 3.64 8.16
C TYR A 2 0.30 2.89 8.79
N LEU A 3 0.60 1.73 8.23
CA LEU A 3 1.80 0.99 8.54
C LEU A 3 2.78 1.16 7.38
N ALA A 4 3.99 1.62 7.68
CA ALA A 4 5.03 1.75 6.68
C ALA A 4 5.77 0.42 6.54
N TRP A 5 5.96 -0.01 5.30
CA TRP A 5 6.62 -1.28 4.98
C TRP A 5 7.68 -1.03 3.92
N TYR A 6 8.90 -1.40 4.21
CA TYR A 6 10.02 -1.24 3.30
C TYR A 6 10.66 -2.60 3.03
N ASP A 7 10.80 -2.96 1.75
CA ASP A 7 11.40 -4.23 1.36
C ASP A 7 12.21 -4.00 0.08
N PRO A 8 13.55 -3.93 0.18
CA PRO A 8 14.41 -3.68 -0.97
C PRO A 8 14.77 -4.92 -1.79
N ASP A 9 14.23 -6.08 -1.47
CA ASP A 9 14.57 -7.33 -2.15
C ASP A 9 14.14 -7.29 -3.61
N ARG A 10 15.10 -7.29 -4.52
CA ARG A 10 14.86 -7.22 -5.96
C ARG A 10 14.24 -8.50 -6.51
N ARG A 11 14.38 -9.61 -5.81
CA ARG A 11 13.85 -10.90 -6.24
C ARG A 11 12.38 -11.06 -5.89
N ARG A 12 11.88 -10.21 -5.01
CA ARG A 12 10.50 -10.28 -4.57
C ARG A 12 9.67 -9.26 -5.34
N PRO A 13 8.62 -9.68 -6.08
CA PRO A 13 7.82 -8.74 -6.86
C PRO A 13 6.98 -7.84 -5.97
N ALA A 14 6.59 -6.68 -6.51
CA ALA A 14 5.89 -5.65 -5.75
C ALA A 14 4.59 -6.15 -5.12
N HIS A 15 3.81 -6.98 -5.85
CA HIS A 15 2.55 -7.48 -5.29
C HIS A 15 2.76 -8.40 -4.09
N ARG A 16 3.89 -9.10 -4.03
CA ARG A 16 4.24 -9.95 -2.89
C ARG A 16 4.67 -9.11 -1.70
N LYS A 17 5.42 -8.04 -1.95
CA LYS A 17 5.79 -7.09 -0.91
C LYS A 17 4.54 -6.45 -0.31
N LEU A 18 3.59 -6.09 -1.16
CA LEU A 18 2.32 -5.55 -0.69
C LEU A 18 1.56 -6.56 0.16
N ALA A 19 1.53 -7.82 -0.26
CA ALA A 19 0.87 -8.87 0.51
C ALA A 19 1.48 -9.00 1.90
N ASP A 20 2.80 -8.91 2.01
CA ASP A 20 3.48 -8.93 3.30
C ASP A 20 3.08 -7.72 4.17
N ALA A 21 2.99 -6.55 3.56
CA ALA A 21 2.57 -5.35 4.28
C ALA A 21 1.13 -5.46 4.78
N VAL A 22 0.25 -6.01 3.95
CA VAL A 22 -1.16 -6.24 4.32
C VAL A 22 -1.24 -7.22 5.49
N ALA A 23 -0.46 -8.30 5.43
CA ALA A 23 -0.45 -9.29 6.51
C ALA A 23 0.03 -8.68 7.82
N ALA A 24 1.09 -7.88 7.77
CA ALA A 24 1.63 -7.21 8.96
C ALA A 24 0.61 -6.22 9.55
N TYR A 25 -0.07 -5.47 8.69
CA TYR A 25 -1.10 -4.54 9.13
C TYR A 25 -2.26 -5.26 9.80
N THR A 26 -2.73 -6.33 9.17
CA THR A 26 -3.85 -7.13 9.69
C THR A 26 -3.51 -7.72 11.05
N GLU A 27 -2.29 -8.23 11.19
CA GLU A 27 -1.84 -8.78 12.46
C GLU A 27 -1.80 -7.71 13.56
N LYS A 28 -1.31 -6.52 13.22
CA LYS A 28 -1.15 -5.45 14.20
C LYS A 28 -2.48 -4.81 14.60
N PHE A 29 -3.38 -4.60 13.65
CA PHE A 29 -4.60 -3.81 13.87
C PHE A 29 -5.88 -4.64 13.89
N GLY A 30 -5.82 -5.93 13.56
CA GLY A 30 -6.98 -6.81 13.60
C GLY A 30 -7.98 -6.60 12.47
N ARG A 31 -7.60 -5.89 11.41
CA ARG A 31 -8.44 -5.69 10.24
C ARG A 31 -7.57 -5.41 9.02
N THR A 32 -8.12 -5.65 7.83
CA THR A 32 -7.39 -5.43 6.59
C THR A 32 -7.33 -3.96 6.23
N PRO A 33 -6.24 -3.50 5.60
CA PRO A 33 -6.16 -2.11 5.16
C PRO A 33 -7.05 -1.87 3.94
N ALA A 34 -7.49 -0.63 3.77
CA ALA A 34 -8.34 -0.25 2.65
C ALA A 34 -7.54 0.28 1.47
N GLN A 35 -6.34 0.78 1.69
CA GLN A 35 -5.55 1.35 0.61
C GLN A 35 -4.05 1.22 0.86
N CYS A 36 -3.32 1.33 -0.25
CA CYS A 36 -1.87 1.35 -0.26
C CYS A 36 -1.40 2.61 -0.98
N LEU A 37 -0.47 3.32 -0.36
CA LEU A 37 0.23 4.44 -0.98
C LEU A 37 1.66 3.98 -1.24
N THR A 38 2.13 4.11 -2.47
CA THR A 38 3.46 3.63 -2.82
C THR A 38 4.04 4.45 -3.97
N HIS A 39 5.30 4.18 -4.32
CA HIS A 39 5.93 4.81 -5.46
C HIS A 39 5.23 4.38 -6.74
N ARG A 40 5.21 5.28 -7.75
CA ARG A 40 4.54 5.03 -9.02
C ARG A 40 4.96 3.72 -9.67
N GLN A 41 6.24 3.39 -9.65
CA GLN A 41 6.71 2.15 -10.28
C GLN A 41 6.17 0.91 -9.59
N GLU A 42 6.11 0.91 -8.27
CA GLU A 42 5.50 -0.20 -7.53
C GLU A 42 4.00 -0.27 -7.81
N ALA A 43 3.33 0.87 -7.84
CA ALA A 43 1.90 0.93 -8.14
C ALA A 43 1.59 0.34 -9.51
N GLU A 44 2.38 0.71 -10.53
CA GLU A 44 2.20 0.18 -11.88
C GLU A 44 2.39 -1.33 -11.93
N GLN A 45 3.41 -1.85 -11.26
CA GLN A 45 3.66 -3.29 -11.21
C GLN A 45 2.53 -4.04 -10.53
N ILE A 46 2.03 -3.51 -9.42
CA ILE A 46 0.93 -4.14 -8.68
C ILE A 46 -0.34 -4.17 -9.52
N LEU A 47 -0.69 -3.03 -10.13
CA LEU A 47 -1.91 -2.92 -10.92
C LEU A 47 -1.87 -3.77 -12.18
N ALA A 48 -0.69 -4.07 -12.70
CA ALA A 48 -0.53 -4.95 -13.86
C ALA A 48 -0.66 -6.43 -13.50
N THR A 49 -0.71 -6.77 -12.22
CA THR A 49 -0.75 -8.15 -11.75
C THR A 49 -2.16 -8.52 -11.34
N ALA A 50 -2.68 -9.64 -11.88
CA ALA A 50 -4.02 -10.11 -11.52
C ALA A 50 -4.06 -10.64 -10.09
N ASP A 51 -2.97 -11.26 -9.63
CA ASP A 51 -2.87 -11.85 -8.30
C ASP A 51 -2.33 -10.81 -7.32
N ARG A 52 -3.20 -9.91 -6.89
CA ARG A 52 -2.83 -8.86 -5.95
C ARG A 52 -3.86 -8.71 -4.85
N PRO A 53 -3.44 -8.19 -3.67
CA PRO A 53 -4.40 -7.91 -2.61
C PRO A 53 -5.49 -6.94 -3.07
N SER A 54 -6.70 -7.14 -2.55
CA SER A 54 -7.86 -6.34 -2.92
C SER A 54 -7.94 -5.08 -2.06
N LEU A 55 -7.25 -4.03 -2.51
CA LEU A 55 -7.32 -2.73 -1.87
C LEU A 55 -6.99 -1.65 -2.91
N SER A 56 -7.28 -0.42 -2.58
CA SER A 56 -6.99 0.70 -3.48
C SER A 56 -5.49 0.96 -3.52
N ILE A 57 -4.94 1.12 -4.72
CA ILE A 57 -3.51 1.39 -4.91
C ILE A 57 -3.36 2.81 -5.45
N LYS A 58 -2.58 3.64 -4.75
CA LYS A 58 -2.34 5.01 -5.16
C LYS A 58 -0.85 5.29 -5.27
N ALA A 59 -0.47 5.91 -6.38
CA ALA A 59 0.89 6.35 -6.59
C ALA A 59 1.10 7.70 -5.92
N VAL A 60 2.18 7.84 -5.16
CA VAL A 60 2.51 9.09 -4.46
C VAL A 60 3.97 9.42 -4.77
N ALA A 61 4.18 10.60 -5.35
CA ALA A 61 5.47 10.99 -5.91
C ALA A 61 6.61 11.02 -4.89
N PHE A 62 6.32 11.39 -3.65
CA PHE A 62 7.38 11.53 -2.65
C PHE A 62 7.70 10.25 -1.88
N ILE A 63 6.99 9.16 -2.14
CA ILE A 63 7.29 7.89 -1.48
C ILE A 63 8.44 7.21 -2.21
N PRO A 64 9.49 6.79 -1.50
CA PRO A 64 10.63 6.12 -2.14
C PRO A 64 10.27 4.76 -2.74
N ARG A 65 11.15 4.26 -3.60
CA ARG A 65 11.02 2.91 -4.15
C ARG A 65 10.97 1.87 -3.04
N ASN A 66 10.27 0.78 -3.29
CA ASN A 66 10.16 -0.38 -2.38
C ASN A 66 9.52 -0.07 -1.04
N THR A 67 8.79 1.03 -0.95
CA THR A 67 8.14 1.48 0.28
C THR A 67 6.63 1.51 0.07
N PHE A 68 5.89 0.97 1.04
CA PHE A 68 4.45 0.83 0.96
C PHE A 68 3.84 1.33 2.26
N TYR A 69 2.87 2.24 2.16
CA TYR A 69 2.07 2.67 3.29
C TYR A 69 0.69 2.05 3.13
N VAL A 70 0.36 1.09 4.01
CA VAL A 70 -0.94 0.43 3.97
C VAL A 70 -1.77 0.86 5.16
N GLY A 71 -3.04 1.12 4.93
CA GLY A 71 -3.90 1.57 6.01
C GLY A 71 -5.27 1.98 5.54
N GLU A 72 -5.94 2.76 6.36
CA GLU A 72 -7.25 3.29 6.05
C GLU A 72 -7.19 4.80 6.06
N SER A 73 -7.73 5.39 5.01
CA SER A 73 -7.96 6.82 4.98
C SER A 73 -9.17 7.11 5.84
N ASP A 74 -9.04 8.07 6.74
CA ASP A 74 -10.18 8.57 7.49
C ASP A 74 -11.14 9.24 6.52
N ALA A 75 -12.41 8.85 6.54
CA ALA A 75 -13.42 9.43 5.65
C ALA A 75 -13.51 10.95 5.82
N GLU A 76 -13.44 11.41 7.05
CA GLU A 76 -13.46 12.86 7.34
C GLU A 76 -12.23 13.55 6.77
N GLU A 77 -11.09 12.91 6.88
CA GLU A 77 -9.85 13.41 6.31
C GLU A 77 -9.94 13.51 4.80
N SER A 78 -10.48 12.47 4.16
CA SER A 78 -10.69 12.48 2.72
C SER A 78 -11.62 13.60 2.28
N ASP A 79 -12.70 13.81 3.01
CA ASP A 79 -13.66 14.87 2.72
C ASP A 79 -13.02 16.24 2.89
N ALA A 80 -12.22 16.41 3.92
CA ALA A 80 -11.52 17.66 4.17
C ALA A 80 -10.55 17.98 3.04
N ILE A 81 -9.89 16.98 2.52
CA ILE A 81 -8.96 17.16 1.41
C ILE A 81 -9.74 17.48 0.13
N ALA A 82 -10.86 16.83 -0.09
CA ALA A 82 -11.68 17.06 -1.26
C ALA A 82 -12.34 18.44 -1.25
N ALA A 83 -12.62 18.92 -0.07
CA ALA A 83 -13.23 20.24 0.07
C ALA A 83 -12.21 21.35 -0.14
#